data_c8bb20ec9318fe9558d4af83aeb41a8b
#
_entry.id   c8bb20ec9318fe9558d4af83aeb41a8b
#
_cell.length_a   1.000
_cell.length_b   1.000
_cell.length_c   1.000
_cell.angle_alpha   90.00
_cell.angle_beta   90.00
_cell.angle_gamma   90.00
#
_symmetry.space_group_name_H-M   'P 1'
#
loop_
_entity.id
_entity.type
_entity.pdbx_description
1 polymer ?
#
loop_
_entity_poly.entity_id
_entity_poly.type
_entity_poly.pdbx_seq_one_letter_code
_entity_poly.pdbx_strand_id
1 'polypeptide(L)'
;MQQLNEDQSPGRPSNGEVVCFGVLSYLQLMVVDQVPVHNGGTPISQLTDSFGDDAAIVAGMLHQWGQESKFIPSAVGEDDLGKKVTATVKNFGLPVEVNINPRVTTVAELSIADPSGARTYFYKRTPELLATLDAADLTPLENAAYLYVDWYDGDHILRPMEQASRSGVPVFLNLESQYANEELLCKVVPYTTVCQVSADGPDAGDDMESIARKLLNAGIGTVLVTGGGRGCLVADGSHLGRAHAPKVDVVDGNGAGSCFSAGFIYGSLQGWAIERCARFATAQASLKCTSPGYNVATVAEGERLADSLVADIDRRT
;
A
#
# COMPACT_ATOMS: atom_id res chain seq x y z
N MET A 1 28.37 35.82 15.50
CA MET A 1 28.46 34.35 15.39
C MET A 1 27.14 33.79 15.84
N GLN A 2 26.21 33.60 14.90
CA GLN A 2 24.96 32.91 15.12
C GLN A 2 25.18 31.46 14.71
N GLN A 3 24.94 30.55 15.63
CA GLN A 3 24.92 29.12 15.38
C GLN A 3 23.72 28.80 14.45
N LEU A 4 24.02 28.26 13.28
CA LEU A 4 23.06 27.67 12.39
C LEU A 4 22.53 26.40 13.08
N ASN A 5 21.25 26.38 13.35
CA ASN A 5 20.56 25.17 13.78
C ASN A 5 20.57 24.17 12.60
N GLU A 6 21.41 23.18 12.71
CA GLU A 6 21.34 21.93 11.97
C GLU A 6 20.29 21.05 12.67
N ASP A 7 19.44 20.45 11.85
CA ASP A 7 18.50 19.37 12.11
C ASP A 7 17.01 19.75 12.06
N GLN A 8 16.53 20.01 10.84
CA GLN A 8 15.13 19.81 10.51
C GLN A 8 14.97 18.50 9.73
N SER A 9 15.29 17.38 10.37
CA SER A 9 14.67 16.10 10.00
C SER A 9 13.16 16.22 10.22
N PRO A 10 12.32 15.71 9.32
CA PRO A 10 10.87 15.71 9.56
C PRO A 10 10.61 15.07 10.92
N GLY A 11 9.90 15.80 11.79
CA GLY A 11 9.68 15.43 13.18
C GLY A 11 9.26 13.95 13.29
N ARG A 12 9.86 13.26 14.27
CA ARG A 12 9.54 11.87 14.60
C ARG A 12 8.03 11.69 14.64
N PRO A 13 7.45 10.80 13.83
CA PRO A 13 6.09 10.36 14.08
C PRO A 13 6.04 9.79 15.50
N SER A 14 5.09 10.28 16.29
CA SER A 14 4.81 9.71 17.61
C SER A 14 4.40 8.24 17.45
N ASN A 15 4.53 7.42 18.51
CA ASN A 15 3.91 6.10 18.62
C ASN A 15 2.37 6.24 18.57
N GLY A 16 1.81 6.64 17.43
CA GLY A 16 0.41 6.93 17.23
C GLY A 16 -0.23 6.00 16.21
N GLU A 17 -1.54 6.12 16.10
CA GLU A 17 -2.38 5.32 15.21
C GLU A 17 -2.11 5.65 13.74
N VAL A 18 -2.00 4.64 12.88
CA VAL A 18 -1.99 4.81 11.42
C VAL A 18 -3.43 4.79 10.93
N VAL A 19 -3.87 5.86 10.28
CA VAL A 19 -5.17 5.89 9.62
C VAL A 19 -5.01 5.42 8.19
N CYS A 20 -5.70 4.35 7.81
CA CYS A 20 -5.82 3.89 6.42
C CYS A 20 -7.22 4.25 5.93
N PHE A 21 -7.30 4.92 4.80
CA PHE A 21 -8.56 5.38 4.23
C PHE A 21 -8.72 4.85 2.82
N GLY A 22 -9.87 4.22 2.51
CA GLY A 22 -10.12 3.71 1.17
C GLY A 22 -11.29 2.73 1.09
N VAL A 23 -11.45 2.13 -0.06
CA VAL A 23 -12.51 1.15 -0.31
C VAL A 23 -12.30 -0.12 0.51
N LEU A 24 -13.40 -0.76 0.92
CA LEU A 24 -13.43 -2.14 1.39
C LEU A 24 -14.10 -3.00 0.32
N SER A 25 -13.34 -3.90 -0.29
CA SER A 25 -13.83 -4.80 -1.33
C SER A 25 -13.90 -6.26 -0.86
N TYR A 26 -14.82 -7.03 -1.47
CA TYR A 26 -14.77 -8.48 -1.43
C TYR A 26 -13.80 -8.95 -2.52
N LEU A 27 -12.75 -9.65 -2.12
CA LEU A 27 -11.76 -10.23 -3.02
C LEU A 27 -11.93 -11.74 -3.09
N GLN A 28 -12.02 -12.27 -4.30
CA GLN A 28 -11.84 -13.69 -4.57
C GLN A 28 -10.47 -13.90 -5.21
N LEU A 29 -9.60 -14.61 -4.49
CA LEU A 29 -8.26 -14.96 -4.97
C LEU A 29 -8.30 -16.36 -5.59
N MET A 30 -7.83 -16.46 -6.81
CA MET A 30 -7.77 -17.68 -7.60
C MET A 30 -6.29 -17.97 -7.94
N VAL A 31 -5.83 -19.18 -7.63
CA VAL A 31 -4.49 -19.63 -8.05
C VAL A 31 -4.66 -20.65 -9.16
N VAL A 32 -3.96 -20.46 -10.26
CA VAL A 32 -3.98 -21.31 -11.45
C VAL A 32 -2.55 -21.62 -11.90
N ASP A 33 -2.35 -22.71 -12.60
CA ASP A 33 -1.04 -23.04 -13.19
C ASP A 33 -0.72 -22.13 -14.38
N GLN A 34 -1.74 -21.68 -15.10
CA GLN A 34 -1.62 -20.80 -16.26
C GLN A 34 -2.92 -20.06 -16.51
N VAL A 35 -2.84 -18.76 -16.76
CA VAL A 35 -4.01 -17.99 -17.25
C VAL A 35 -4.41 -18.52 -18.62
N PRO A 36 -5.68 -18.91 -18.84
CA PRO A 36 -6.09 -19.51 -20.09
C PRO A 36 -6.06 -18.50 -21.25
N VAL A 37 -5.74 -18.98 -22.45
CA VAL A 37 -5.92 -18.19 -23.69
C VAL A 37 -7.40 -17.98 -23.98
N HIS A 38 -7.69 -16.99 -24.83
CA HIS A 38 -9.07 -16.71 -25.25
C HIS A 38 -9.78 -17.98 -25.76
N ASN A 39 -11.02 -18.22 -25.30
CA ASN A 39 -11.83 -19.43 -25.52
C ASN A 39 -11.25 -20.73 -24.88
N GLY A 40 -10.25 -20.62 -24.04
CA GLY A 40 -9.70 -21.74 -23.26
C GLY A 40 -10.25 -21.81 -21.84
N GLY A 41 -9.84 -22.83 -21.11
CA GLY A 41 -10.12 -23.03 -19.69
C GLY A 41 -8.87 -23.52 -18.99
N THR A 42 -8.81 -23.31 -17.67
CA THR A 42 -7.72 -23.81 -16.80
C THR A 42 -8.30 -24.33 -15.50
N PRO A 43 -7.74 -25.37 -14.90
CA PRO A 43 -8.09 -25.77 -13.55
C PRO A 43 -7.69 -24.71 -12.54
N ILE A 44 -8.54 -24.53 -11.53
CA ILE A 44 -8.21 -23.72 -10.35
C ILE A 44 -7.56 -24.64 -9.31
N SER A 45 -6.36 -24.35 -8.90
CA SER A 45 -5.65 -25.09 -7.86
C SER A 45 -6.07 -24.65 -6.45
N GLN A 46 -6.37 -23.37 -6.28
CA GLN A 46 -6.86 -22.80 -5.03
C GLN A 46 -7.83 -21.65 -5.28
N LEU A 47 -8.88 -21.59 -4.45
CA LEU A 47 -9.84 -20.49 -4.44
C LEU A 47 -10.05 -20.03 -3.00
N THR A 48 -9.82 -18.74 -2.74
CA THR A 48 -9.88 -18.16 -1.39
C THR A 48 -10.71 -16.89 -1.40
N ASP A 49 -11.67 -16.80 -0.49
CA ASP A 49 -12.41 -15.57 -0.22
C ASP A 49 -11.60 -14.70 0.75
N SER A 50 -11.44 -13.41 0.43
CA SER A 50 -10.71 -12.44 1.22
C SER A 50 -11.37 -11.07 1.19
N PHE A 51 -10.83 -10.14 1.94
CA PHE A 51 -11.09 -8.73 1.72
C PHE A 51 -9.99 -8.16 0.82
N GLY A 52 -10.29 -7.09 0.12
CA GLY A 52 -9.36 -6.47 -0.82
C GLY A 52 -9.29 -4.97 -0.61
N ASP A 53 -8.58 -4.36 -1.53
CA ASP A 53 -8.16 -2.99 -1.59
C ASP A 53 -6.95 -2.64 -0.70
N ASP A 54 -6.09 -1.76 -1.20
CA ASP A 54 -4.77 -1.53 -0.60
C ASP A 54 -4.86 -0.96 0.81
N ALA A 55 -5.75 -0.01 1.07
CA ALA A 55 -5.92 0.58 2.39
C ALA A 55 -6.35 -0.46 3.46
N ALA A 56 -7.24 -1.39 3.10
CA ALA A 56 -7.67 -2.48 3.98
C ALA A 56 -6.52 -3.44 4.29
N ILE A 57 -5.72 -3.78 3.27
CA ILE A 57 -4.56 -4.67 3.40
C ILE A 57 -3.49 -4.03 4.29
N VAL A 58 -3.14 -2.76 4.05
CA VAL A 58 -2.16 -2.01 4.87
C VAL A 58 -2.60 -1.97 6.33
N ALA A 59 -3.87 -1.62 6.60
CA ALA A 59 -4.41 -1.61 7.96
C ALA A 59 -4.31 -2.99 8.62
N GLY A 60 -4.67 -4.05 7.88
CA GLY A 60 -4.60 -5.43 8.35
C GLY A 60 -3.18 -5.87 8.69
N MET A 61 -2.20 -5.58 7.83
CA MET A 61 -0.79 -5.91 8.06
C MET A 61 -0.25 -5.20 9.30
N LEU A 62 -0.45 -3.88 9.41
CA LEU A 62 -0.02 -3.11 10.57
C LEU A 62 -0.64 -3.64 11.87
N HIS A 63 -1.94 -3.95 11.85
CA HIS A 63 -2.63 -4.53 12.99
C HIS A 63 -2.01 -5.87 13.43
N GLN A 64 -1.73 -6.77 12.50
CA GLN A 64 -1.11 -8.06 12.80
C GLN A 64 0.32 -7.92 13.36
N TRP A 65 1.03 -6.84 13.03
CA TRP A 65 2.35 -6.52 13.58
C TRP A 65 2.28 -5.77 14.92
N GLY A 66 1.09 -5.58 15.49
CA GLY A 66 0.88 -4.90 16.77
C GLY A 66 1.00 -3.38 16.69
N GLN A 67 0.98 -2.81 15.48
CA GLN A 67 0.90 -1.37 15.28
C GLN A 67 -0.56 -0.92 15.35
N GLU A 68 -0.85 0.10 16.15
CA GLU A 68 -2.18 0.71 16.18
C GLU A 68 -2.54 1.23 14.78
N SER A 69 -3.65 0.74 14.24
CA SER A 69 -4.16 1.13 12.93
C SER A 69 -5.67 1.27 12.93
N LYS A 70 -6.17 2.31 12.30
CA LYS A 70 -7.60 2.58 12.10
C LYS A 70 -7.89 2.52 10.61
N PHE A 71 -8.77 1.63 10.20
CA PHE A 71 -9.28 1.61 8.85
C PHE A 71 -10.58 2.40 8.77
N ILE A 72 -10.66 3.37 7.87
CA ILE A 72 -11.84 4.15 7.53
C ILE A 72 -12.31 3.67 6.14
N PRO A 73 -13.25 2.71 6.09
CA PRO A 73 -13.70 2.09 4.85
C PRO A 73 -14.77 2.90 4.12
N SER A 74 -14.92 2.61 2.82
CA SER A 74 -16.19 2.85 2.13
C SER A 74 -17.32 2.05 2.79
N ALA A 75 -18.57 2.39 2.48
CA ALA A 75 -19.68 1.50 2.79
C ALA A 75 -19.60 0.19 1.96
N VAL A 76 -20.29 -0.84 2.45
CA VAL A 76 -20.58 -2.05 1.68
C VAL A 76 -22.08 -2.15 1.44
N GLY A 77 -22.49 -2.89 0.41
CA GLY A 77 -23.90 -3.14 0.10
C GLY A 77 -24.56 -4.07 1.12
N GLU A 78 -25.90 -4.01 1.21
CA GLU A 78 -26.71 -5.01 1.90
C GLU A 78 -26.92 -6.26 1.00
N ASP A 79 -25.82 -6.75 0.42
CA ASP A 79 -25.76 -7.86 -0.50
C ASP A 79 -24.93 -9.04 0.06
N ASP A 80 -24.88 -10.14 -0.68
CA ASP A 80 -24.16 -11.32 -0.20
C ASP A 80 -22.64 -11.10 -0.16
N LEU A 81 -22.10 -10.25 -1.01
CA LEU A 81 -20.67 -9.90 -0.98
C LEU A 81 -20.35 -9.02 0.22
N GLY A 82 -21.24 -8.09 0.58
CA GLY A 82 -21.12 -7.28 1.80
C GLY A 82 -21.11 -8.12 3.06
N LYS A 83 -21.98 -9.14 3.14
CA LYS A 83 -21.98 -10.11 4.25
C LYS A 83 -20.67 -10.90 4.30
N LYS A 84 -20.19 -11.38 3.14
CA LYS A 84 -18.94 -12.16 3.04
C LYS A 84 -17.73 -11.31 3.47
N VAL A 85 -17.55 -10.11 2.92
CA VAL A 85 -16.39 -9.28 3.25
C VAL A 85 -16.39 -8.86 4.71
N THR A 86 -17.57 -8.52 5.27
CA THR A 86 -17.70 -8.21 6.70
C THR A 86 -17.29 -9.38 7.58
N ALA A 87 -17.71 -10.60 7.22
CA ALA A 87 -17.30 -11.82 7.93
C ALA A 87 -15.79 -12.07 7.79
N THR A 88 -15.22 -11.87 6.60
CA THR A 88 -13.80 -12.09 6.33
C THR A 88 -12.92 -11.12 7.14
N VAL A 89 -13.26 -9.84 7.14
CA VAL A 89 -12.55 -8.82 7.93
C VAL A 89 -12.61 -9.13 9.43
N LYS A 90 -13.78 -9.53 9.93
CA LYS A 90 -13.96 -9.95 11.32
C LYS A 90 -13.12 -11.18 11.66
N ASN A 91 -13.08 -12.19 10.80
CA ASN A 91 -12.30 -13.41 11.01
C ASN A 91 -10.79 -13.13 10.96
N PHE A 92 -10.35 -12.17 10.16
CA PHE A 92 -8.97 -11.70 10.14
C PHE A 92 -8.58 -10.94 11.42
N GLY A 93 -9.57 -10.41 12.14
CA GLY A 93 -9.38 -9.66 13.38
C GLY A 93 -9.07 -8.17 13.18
N LEU A 94 -9.24 -7.63 11.98
CA LEU A 94 -9.07 -6.19 11.76
C LEU A 94 -10.19 -5.41 12.47
N PRO A 95 -9.87 -4.50 13.39
CA PRO A 95 -10.87 -3.69 14.08
C PRO A 95 -11.40 -2.60 13.16
N VAL A 96 -12.55 -2.82 12.55
CA VAL A 96 -13.18 -1.87 11.64
C VAL A 96 -14.69 -1.85 11.83
N GLU A 97 -15.27 -0.66 11.78
CA GLU A 97 -16.70 -0.47 11.68
C GLU A 97 -17.14 -0.44 10.23
N VAL A 98 -17.82 -1.50 9.79
CA VAL A 98 -18.31 -1.62 8.42
C VAL A 98 -19.67 -0.97 8.32
N ASN A 99 -19.79 0.10 7.54
CA ASN A 99 -21.06 0.76 7.24
C ASN A 99 -21.81 -0.01 6.14
N ILE A 100 -23.01 -0.52 6.44
CA ILE A 100 -23.87 -1.19 5.45
C ILE A 100 -24.84 -0.16 4.86
N ASN A 101 -24.77 0.01 3.54
CA ASN A 101 -25.64 0.93 2.82
C ASN A 101 -26.43 0.17 1.73
N PRO A 102 -27.77 0.04 1.86
CA PRO A 102 -28.59 -0.69 0.90
C PRO A 102 -28.68 -0.04 -0.49
N ARG A 103 -28.16 1.19 -0.64
CA ARG A 103 -28.19 1.93 -1.91
C ARG A 103 -26.95 1.70 -2.78
N VAL A 104 -25.94 0.99 -2.26
CA VAL A 104 -24.70 0.69 -3.00
C VAL A 104 -24.55 -0.80 -3.19
N THR A 105 -23.74 -1.18 -4.16
CA THR A 105 -23.32 -2.59 -4.36
C THR A 105 -21.90 -2.74 -3.83
N THR A 106 -21.64 -3.80 -3.09
CA THR A 106 -20.29 -4.11 -2.58
C THR A 106 -19.31 -4.26 -3.74
N VAL A 107 -18.13 -3.68 -3.60
CA VAL A 107 -17.05 -3.88 -4.58
C VAL A 107 -16.66 -5.35 -4.63
N ALA A 108 -16.65 -5.90 -5.83
CA ALA A 108 -16.21 -7.26 -6.11
C ALA A 108 -14.88 -7.20 -6.87
N GLU A 109 -13.92 -7.94 -6.39
CA GLU A 109 -12.62 -8.13 -7.04
C GLU A 109 -12.36 -9.61 -7.27
N LEU A 110 -11.81 -9.93 -8.42
CA LEU A 110 -11.27 -11.24 -8.73
C LEU A 110 -9.82 -11.08 -9.10
N SER A 111 -8.92 -11.71 -8.36
CA SER A 111 -7.49 -11.74 -8.65
C SER A 111 -7.07 -13.15 -9.02
N ILE A 112 -6.39 -13.30 -10.15
CA ILE A 112 -5.83 -14.55 -10.64
C ILE A 112 -4.31 -14.47 -10.51
N ALA A 113 -3.73 -15.35 -9.72
CA ALA A 113 -2.29 -15.51 -9.57
C ALA A 113 -1.80 -16.77 -10.29
N ASP A 114 -0.62 -16.71 -10.89
CA ASP A 114 0.06 -17.83 -11.51
C ASP A 114 1.52 -17.95 -11.03
N PRO A 115 2.23 -19.07 -11.30
CA PRO A 115 3.60 -19.30 -10.82
C PRO A 115 4.66 -18.33 -11.38
N SER A 116 4.33 -17.48 -12.35
CA SER A 116 5.24 -16.44 -12.83
C SER A 116 5.38 -15.28 -11.84
N GLY A 117 4.48 -15.20 -10.85
CA GLY A 117 4.34 -14.09 -9.93
C GLY A 117 3.50 -12.94 -10.46
N ALA A 118 3.05 -13.04 -11.71
CA ALA A 118 2.12 -12.08 -12.30
C ALA A 118 0.72 -12.27 -11.70
N ARG A 119 -0.04 -11.19 -11.73
CA ARG A 119 -1.45 -11.21 -11.36
C ARG A 119 -2.30 -10.57 -12.45
N THR A 120 -3.46 -11.16 -12.69
CA THR A 120 -4.51 -10.56 -13.51
C THR A 120 -5.72 -10.32 -12.62
N TYR A 121 -6.28 -9.12 -12.61
CA TYR A 121 -7.38 -8.82 -11.73
C TYR A 121 -8.52 -8.10 -12.46
N PHE A 122 -9.73 -8.33 -11.96
CA PHE A 122 -10.97 -7.71 -12.41
C PHE A 122 -11.63 -7.07 -11.21
N TYR A 123 -12.19 -5.90 -11.38
CA TYR A 123 -12.90 -5.21 -10.31
C TYR A 123 -14.11 -4.47 -10.84
N LYS A 124 -15.10 -4.31 -9.98
CA LYS A 124 -16.29 -3.50 -10.26
C LYS A 124 -16.47 -2.50 -9.13
N ARG A 125 -16.17 -1.25 -9.39
CA ARG A 125 -16.45 -0.12 -8.51
C ARG A 125 -17.53 0.75 -9.14
N THR A 126 -18.40 1.35 -8.32
CA THR A 126 -19.43 2.28 -8.81
C THR A 126 -19.21 3.65 -8.19
N PRO A 127 -19.56 4.75 -8.90
CA PRO A 127 -19.45 6.11 -8.35
C PRO A 127 -20.24 6.28 -7.05
N GLU A 128 -21.39 5.63 -6.91
CA GLU A 128 -22.24 5.71 -5.72
C GLU A 128 -21.57 5.09 -4.50
N LEU A 129 -20.78 4.01 -4.68
CA LEU A 129 -20.03 3.42 -3.61
C LEU A 129 -18.85 4.32 -3.22
N LEU A 130 -18.06 4.80 -4.19
CA LEU A 130 -16.94 5.70 -3.94
C LEU A 130 -17.39 6.98 -3.22
N ALA A 131 -18.55 7.54 -3.58
CA ALA A 131 -19.13 8.71 -2.91
C ALA A 131 -19.43 8.47 -1.41
N THR A 132 -19.48 7.22 -0.94
CA THR A 132 -19.62 6.96 0.50
C THR A 132 -18.39 7.35 1.31
N LEU A 133 -17.22 7.41 0.68
CA LEU A 133 -15.98 7.89 1.27
C LEU A 133 -16.04 9.39 1.62
N ASP A 134 -16.79 10.18 0.85
CA ASP A 134 -16.93 11.62 1.10
C ASP A 134 -17.66 11.94 2.40
N ALA A 135 -18.48 11.01 2.89
CA ALA A 135 -19.24 11.14 4.13
C ALA A 135 -18.51 10.54 5.35
N ALA A 136 -17.32 9.98 5.18
CA ALA A 136 -16.59 9.34 6.25
C ALA A 136 -16.18 10.33 7.35
N ASP A 137 -16.22 9.88 8.61
CA ASP A 137 -15.69 10.63 9.75
C ASP A 137 -14.15 10.61 9.70
N LEU A 138 -13.56 11.79 9.64
CA LEU A 138 -12.10 11.98 9.59
C LEU A 138 -11.50 12.42 10.94
N THR A 139 -12.30 12.44 12.01
CA THR A 139 -11.82 12.79 13.37
C THR A 139 -10.56 12.01 13.77
N PRO A 140 -10.38 10.72 13.41
CA PRO A 140 -9.15 9.98 13.71
C PRO A 140 -7.86 10.64 13.16
N LEU A 141 -7.95 11.44 12.09
CA LEU A 141 -6.78 12.13 11.53
C LEU A 141 -6.22 13.25 12.42
N GLU A 142 -6.97 13.75 13.41
CA GLU A 142 -6.49 14.85 14.27
C GLU A 142 -5.25 14.47 15.09
N ASN A 143 -5.09 13.18 15.41
CA ASN A 143 -3.99 12.66 16.23
C ASN A 143 -3.28 11.46 15.57
N ALA A 144 -3.47 11.24 14.29
CA ALA A 144 -2.84 10.13 13.58
C ALA A 144 -1.33 10.34 13.44
N ALA A 145 -0.59 9.23 13.45
CA ALA A 145 0.84 9.24 13.15
C ALA A 145 1.11 9.24 11.64
N TYR A 146 0.22 8.62 10.87
CA TYR A 146 0.23 8.57 9.41
C TYR A 146 -1.18 8.50 8.85
N LEU A 147 -1.37 9.06 7.65
CA LEU A 147 -2.48 8.72 6.76
C LEU A 147 -1.94 7.88 5.60
N TYR A 148 -2.55 6.72 5.34
CA TYR A 148 -2.35 5.94 4.11
C TYR A 148 -3.56 6.08 3.21
N VAL A 149 -3.32 6.36 1.92
CA VAL A 149 -4.32 6.37 0.84
C VAL A 149 -3.72 5.79 -0.45
N ASP A 150 -4.58 5.36 -1.37
CA ASP A 150 -4.18 4.96 -2.71
C ASP A 150 -5.01 5.66 -3.79
N TRP A 151 -4.47 5.73 -5.00
CA TRP A 151 -5.06 6.46 -6.12
C TRP A 151 -6.32 5.81 -6.71
N TYR A 152 -6.56 4.52 -6.43
CA TYR A 152 -7.71 3.80 -6.98
C TYR A 152 -9.05 4.39 -6.56
N ASP A 153 -9.09 5.11 -5.45
CA ASP A 153 -10.27 5.78 -4.94
C ASP A 153 -10.51 7.16 -5.57
N GLY A 154 -9.68 7.54 -6.53
CA GLY A 154 -9.81 8.78 -7.29
C GLY A 154 -9.78 10.04 -6.43
N ASP A 155 -10.56 11.05 -6.78
CA ASP A 155 -10.58 12.34 -6.06
C ASP A 155 -11.12 12.25 -4.62
N HIS A 156 -11.72 11.12 -4.21
CA HIS A 156 -12.25 10.91 -2.84
C HIS A 156 -11.14 10.88 -1.77
N ILE A 157 -9.87 10.64 -2.16
CA ILE A 157 -8.73 10.71 -1.25
C ILE A 157 -8.29 12.14 -0.92
N LEU A 158 -8.68 13.13 -1.71
CA LEU A 158 -8.20 14.52 -1.55
C LEU A 158 -8.63 15.12 -0.21
N ARG A 159 -9.88 14.88 0.21
CA ARG A 159 -10.40 15.40 1.49
C ARG A 159 -9.61 14.90 2.71
N PRO A 160 -9.36 13.60 2.88
CA PRO A 160 -8.52 13.13 3.99
C PRO A 160 -7.06 13.57 3.87
N MET A 161 -6.47 13.64 2.66
CA MET A 161 -5.10 14.15 2.46
C MET A 161 -4.96 15.61 2.88
N GLU A 162 -5.92 16.46 2.49
CA GLU A 162 -5.95 17.87 2.88
C GLU A 162 -6.10 18.04 4.39
N GLN A 163 -6.97 17.28 5.03
CA GLN A 163 -7.15 17.31 6.49
C GLN A 163 -5.89 16.83 7.22
N ALA A 164 -5.28 15.72 6.80
CA ALA A 164 -4.03 15.22 7.37
C ALA A 164 -2.92 16.28 7.27
N SER A 165 -2.76 16.88 6.09
CA SER A 165 -1.77 17.95 5.88
C SER A 165 -2.00 19.16 6.80
N ARG A 166 -3.24 19.60 6.98
CA ARG A 166 -3.60 20.69 7.92
C ARG A 166 -3.29 20.34 9.37
N SER A 167 -3.40 19.08 9.75
CA SER A 167 -3.11 18.58 11.10
C SER A 167 -1.63 18.25 11.28
N GLY A 168 -0.79 18.43 10.27
CA GLY A 168 0.64 18.06 10.31
C GLY A 168 0.88 16.54 10.30
N VAL A 169 -0.10 15.75 9.89
CA VAL A 169 -0.01 14.30 9.76
C VAL A 169 0.63 13.95 8.41
N PRO A 170 1.72 13.20 8.38
CA PRO A 170 2.34 12.76 7.13
C PRO A 170 1.42 11.85 6.33
N VAL A 171 1.38 12.06 5.01
CA VAL A 171 0.58 11.28 4.08
C VAL A 171 1.46 10.33 3.28
N PHE A 172 1.14 9.04 3.35
CA PHE A 172 1.67 8.00 2.48
C PHE A 172 0.66 7.75 1.36
N LEU A 173 1.06 8.05 0.13
CA LEU A 173 0.24 7.85 -1.08
C LEU A 173 0.81 6.72 -1.92
N ASN A 174 0.00 5.71 -2.23
CA ASN A 174 0.31 4.73 -3.27
C ASN A 174 -0.29 5.16 -4.60
N LEU A 175 0.57 5.51 -5.57
CA LEU A 175 0.19 5.93 -6.92
C LEU A 175 0.22 4.79 -7.95
N GLU A 176 0.70 3.60 -7.57
CA GLU A 176 0.91 2.50 -8.50
C GLU A 176 1.68 2.95 -9.76
N SER A 177 1.13 2.75 -10.95
CA SER A 177 1.75 3.15 -12.22
C SER A 177 1.42 4.59 -12.66
N GLN A 178 0.74 5.41 -11.82
CA GLN A 178 0.22 6.73 -12.24
C GLN A 178 1.24 7.88 -12.16
N TYR A 179 2.52 7.58 -12.02
CA TYR A 179 3.61 8.58 -11.91
C TYR A 179 3.76 9.50 -13.13
N ALA A 180 3.13 9.16 -14.26
CA ALA A 180 3.12 9.98 -15.47
C ALA A 180 1.86 10.85 -15.61
N ASN A 181 0.86 10.68 -14.76
CA ASN A 181 -0.40 11.40 -14.82
C ASN A 181 -0.26 12.80 -14.18
N GLU A 182 0.07 13.80 -14.99
CA GLU A 182 0.32 15.18 -14.53
C GLU A 182 -0.91 15.81 -13.85
N GLU A 183 -2.12 15.51 -14.33
CA GLU A 183 -3.35 16.04 -13.72
C GLU A 183 -3.52 15.52 -12.30
N LEU A 184 -3.31 14.22 -12.10
CA LEU A 184 -3.35 13.60 -10.77
C LEU A 184 -2.22 14.13 -9.87
N LEU A 185 -1.00 14.24 -10.40
CA LEU A 185 0.14 14.76 -9.64
C LEU A 185 -0.11 16.18 -9.14
N CYS A 186 -0.68 17.07 -9.97
CA CYS A 186 -1.04 18.42 -9.54
C CYS A 186 -2.00 18.44 -8.35
N LYS A 187 -2.90 17.46 -8.24
CA LYS A 187 -3.89 17.38 -7.15
C LYS A 187 -3.27 16.84 -5.86
N VAL A 188 -2.41 15.81 -5.94
CA VAL A 188 -1.98 15.03 -4.77
C VAL A 188 -0.62 15.44 -4.19
N VAL A 189 0.30 15.93 -5.02
CA VAL A 189 1.67 16.31 -4.59
C VAL A 189 1.68 17.30 -3.41
N PRO A 190 0.81 18.35 -3.37
CA PRO A 190 0.81 19.31 -2.27
C PRO A 190 0.58 18.71 -0.89
N TYR A 191 0.02 17.51 -0.81
CA TYR A 191 -0.35 16.84 0.44
C TYR A 191 0.49 15.60 0.73
N THR A 192 1.33 15.15 -0.23
CA THR A 192 2.03 13.86 -0.15
C THR A 192 3.40 13.99 0.51
N THR A 193 3.63 13.27 1.60
CA THR A 193 4.94 13.19 2.26
C THR A 193 5.79 12.05 1.71
N VAL A 194 5.19 10.87 1.57
CA VAL A 194 5.82 9.66 1.03
C VAL A 194 4.96 9.16 -0.14
N CYS A 195 5.58 8.93 -1.28
CA CYS A 195 4.91 8.39 -2.45
C CYS A 195 5.52 7.04 -2.84
N GLN A 196 4.68 6.02 -2.93
CA GLN A 196 5.03 4.73 -3.52
C GLN A 196 4.50 4.67 -4.95
N VAL A 197 5.34 4.16 -5.86
CA VAL A 197 4.96 3.86 -7.24
C VAL A 197 5.50 2.49 -7.64
N SER A 198 4.84 1.86 -8.62
CA SER A 198 5.24 0.57 -9.18
C SER A 198 5.84 0.75 -10.58
N ALA A 199 7.02 0.17 -10.79
CA ALA A 199 7.71 0.15 -12.09
C ALA A 199 7.72 -1.26 -12.72
N ASP A 200 6.86 -2.18 -12.27
CA ASP A 200 6.75 -3.55 -12.78
C ASP A 200 5.49 -3.80 -13.63
N GLY A 201 4.71 -2.76 -13.93
CA GLY A 201 3.53 -2.84 -14.79
C GLY A 201 3.86 -3.12 -16.25
N PRO A 202 2.83 -3.36 -17.09
CA PRO A 202 2.99 -3.68 -18.50
C PRO A 202 3.72 -2.59 -19.32
N ASP A 203 3.68 -1.35 -18.85
CA ASP A 203 4.37 -0.19 -19.46
C ASP A 203 5.72 0.12 -18.78
N ALA A 204 6.29 -0.82 -18.03
CA ALA A 204 7.51 -0.66 -17.23
C ALA A 204 8.79 -0.48 -18.06
N GLY A 205 8.80 0.51 -18.93
CA GLY A 205 9.98 0.92 -19.71
C GLY A 205 10.86 1.95 -19.01
N ASP A 206 10.33 2.62 -17.98
CA ASP A 206 11.05 3.70 -17.33
C ASP A 206 12.06 3.20 -16.30
N ASP A 207 13.20 3.86 -16.24
CA ASP A 207 14.18 3.63 -15.20
C ASP A 207 13.64 4.13 -13.84
N MET A 208 13.74 3.27 -12.83
CA MET A 208 13.27 3.57 -11.46
C MET A 208 13.85 4.89 -10.92
N GLU A 209 15.09 5.20 -11.29
CA GLU A 209 15.77 6.42 -10.89
C GLU A 209 15.17 7.66 -11.57
N SER A 210 14.83 7.55 -12.84
CA SER A 210 14.14 8.61 -13.60
C SER A 210 12.77 8.93 -12.99
N ILE A 211 12.00 7.89 -12.65
CA ILE A 211 10.71 8.03 -11.97
C ILE A 211 10.88 8.75 -10.62
N ALA A 212 11.84 8.29 -9.80
CA ALA A 212 12.09 8.90 -8.49
C ALA A 212 12.48 10.37 -8.62
N ARG A 213 13.39 10.72 -9.54
CA ARG A 213 13.79 12.10 -9.80
C ARG A 213 12.62 12.99 -10.24
N LYS A 214 11.73 12.48 -11.11
CA LYS A 214 10.54 13.19 -11.55
C LYS A 214 9.67 13.55 -10.35
N LEU A 215 9.36 12.61 -9.48
CA LEU A 215 8.47 12.81 -8.33
C LEU A 215 9.11 13.71 -7.24
N LEU A 216 10.42 13.56 -6.98
CA LEU A 216 11.14 14.49 -6.10
C LEU A 216 11.12 15.93 -6.64
N ASN A 217 11.35 16.11 -7.95
CA ASN A 217 11.31 17.43 -8.59
C ASN A 217 9.89 18.03 -8.57
N ALA A 218 8.85 17.21 -8.52
CA ALA A 218 7.47 17.66 -8.35
C ALA A 218 7.18 18.14 -6.91
N GLY A 219 8.05 17.83 -5.93
CA GLY A 219 7.94 18.30 -4.55
C GLY A 219 7.63 17.22 -3.51
N ILE A 220 7.59 15.94 -3.88
CA ILE A 220 7.39 14.84 -2.94
C ILE A 220 8.66 14.66 -2.08
N GLY A 221 8.50 14.51 -0.77
CA GLY A 221 9.63 14.43 0.17
C GLY A 221 10.39 13.11 0.09
N THR A 222 9.66 11.97 0.01
CA THR A 222 10.24 10.63 -0.10
C THR A 222 9.53 9.84 -1.19
N VAL A 223 10.31 9.23 -2.07
CA VAL A 223 9.80 8.43 -3.19
C VAL A 223 10.30 6.99 -3.07
N LEU A 224 9.38 6.06 -3.19
CA LEU A 224 9.61 4.62 -3.18
C LEU A 224 9.18 4.06 -4.53
N VAL A 225 10.10 3.52 -5.30
CA VAL A 225 9.80 2.89 -6.59
C VAL A 225 9.98 1.40 -6.46
N THR A 226 8.88 0.64 -6.44
CA THR A 226 8.92 -0.83 -6.38
C THR A 226 9.07 -1.41 -7.78
N GLY A 227 9.83 -2.49 -7.91
CA GLY A 227 10.14 -3.15 -9.18
C GLY A 227 9.96 -4.66 -9.14
N GLY A 228 9.02 -5.17 -8.32
CA GLY A 228 8.81 -6.61 -8.14
C GLY A 228 10.10 -7.31 -7.73
N GLY A 229 10.53 -8.33 -8.47
CA GLY A 229 11.78 -9.08 -8.21
C GLY A 229 13.07 -8.25 -8.28
N ARG A 230 13.02 -6.99 -8.74
CA ARG A 230 14.16 -6.04 -8.69
C ARG A 230 14.29 -5.34 -7.33
N GLY A 231 13.35 -5.54 -6.42
CA GLY A 231 13.31 -4.85 -5.13
C GLY A 231 12.71 -3.45 -5.22
N CYS A 232 13.23 -2.52 -4.43
CA CYS A 232 12.77 -1.13 -4.48
C CYS A 232 13.95 -0.15 -4.60
N LEU A 233 13.69 1.01 -5.21
CA LEU A 233 14.53 2.19 -5.15
C LEU A 233 13.89 3.17 -4.17
N VAL A 234 14.72 3.71 -3.27
CA VAL A 234 14.35 4.74 -2.31
C VAL A 234 15.08 6.03 -2.67
N ALA A 235 14.36 7.13 -2.66
CA ALA A 235 14.94 8.45 -2.90
C ALA A 235 14.28 9.52 -2.02
N ASP A 236 15.10 10.40 -1.42
CA ASP A 236 14.68 11.63 -0.77
C ASP A 236 15.70 12.75 -1.05
N GLY A 237 15.61 13.86 -0.32
CA GLY A 237 16.57 14.98 -0.46
C GLY A 237 18.01 14.61 -0.14
N SER A 238 18.25 13.53 0.61
CA SER A 238 19.56 13.13 1.15
C SER A 238 20.02 11.74 0.72
N HIS A 239 19.12 10.89 0.27
CA HIS A 239 19.40 9.49 -0.03
C HIS A 239 18.95 9.11 -1.43
N LEU A 240 19.67 8.20 -2.04
CA LEU A 240 19.27 7.51 -3.27
C LEU A 240 19.91 6.13 -3.29
N GLY A 241 19.13 5.10 -3.52
CA GLY A 241 19.68 3.78 -3.68
C GLY A 241 18.61 2.70 -3.70
N ARG A 242 19.04 1.44 -3.70
CA ARG A 242 18.18 0.26 -3.87
C ARG A 242 18.30 -0.70 -2.70
N ALA A 243 17.16 -1.27 -2.31
CA ALA A 243 17.09 -2.50 -1.54
C ALA A 243 16.69 -3.63 -2.49
N HIS A 244 17.54 -4.66 -2.60
CA HIS A 244 17.35 -5.75 -3.56
C HIS A 244 16.38 -6.80 -3.00
N ALA A 245 15.44 -7.28 -3.83
CA ALA A 245 14.55 -8.36 -3.41
C ALA A 245 15.30 -9.70 -3.34
N PRO A 246 14.99 -10.54 -2.34
CA PRO A 246 15.48 -11.92 -2.30
C PRO A 246 14.79 -12.74 -3.38
N LYS A 247 15.43 -13.82 -3.80
CA LYS A 247 14.76 -14.85 -4.60
C LYS A 247 13.84 -15.66 -3.69
N VAL A 248 12.58 -15.72 -4.01
CA VAL A 248 11.56 -16.51 -3.32
C VAL A 248 10.75 -17.34 -4.32
N ASP A 249 10.19 -18.44 -3.87
CA ASP A 249 9.22 -19.19 -4.65
C ASP A 249 7.87 -18.49 -4.57
N VAL A 250 7.50 -17.80 -5.65
CA VAL A 250 6.28 -17.00 -5.68
C VAL A 250 5.07 -17.91 -5.86
N VAL A 251 4.10 -17.76 -4.96
CA VAL A 251 2.79 -18.43 -4.99
C VAL A 251 1.69 -17.43 -5.35
N ASP A 252 1.76 -16.23 -4.76
CA ASP A 252 0.74 -15.19 -4.95
C ASP A 252 1.34 -13.79 -4.72
N GLY A 253 1.42 -12.99 -5.78
CA GLY A 253 1.91 -11.61 -5.74
C GLY A 253 0.87 -10.57 -5.31
N ASN A 254 -0.40 -10.96 -5.08
CA ASN A 254 -1.46 -10.01 -4.72
C ASN A 254 -1.22 -9.40 -3.34
N GLY A 255 -1.34 -8.06 -3.23
CA GLY A 255 -1.11 -7.33 -1.97
C GLY A 255 0.37 -7.19 -1.57
N ALA A 256 1.34 -7.59 -2.40
CA ALA A 256 2.76 -7.38 -2.12
C ALA A 256 3.11 -5.89 -2.01
N GLY A 257 2.55 -5.04 -2.87
CA GLY A 257 2.70 -3.58 -2.82
C GLY A 257 2.17 -2.98 -1.54
N SER A 258 0.97 -3.38 -1.11
CA SER A 258 0.36 -2.94 0.16
C SER A 258 1.18 -3.42 1.37
N CYS A 259 1.69 -4.67 1.32
CA CYS A 259 2.56 -5.20 2.36
C CYS A 259 3.89 -4.42 2.44
N PHE A 260 4.45 -4.01 1.30
CA PHE A 260 5.60 -3.11 1.24
C PHE A 260 5.29 -1.76 1.89
N SER A 261 4.14 -1.12 1.54
CA SER A 261 3.68 0.13 2.15
C SER A 261 3.59 0.02 3.67
N ALA A 262 2.93 -1.04 4.16
CA ALA A 262 2.80 -1.31 5.59
C ALA A 262 4.17 -1.47 6.27
N GLY A 263 5.09 -2.19 5.63
CA GLY A 263 6.46 -2.41 6.14
C GLY A 263 7.27 -1.11 6.23
N PHE A 264 7.15 -0.26 5.23
CA PHE A 264 7.83 1.04 5.25
C PHE A 264 7.27 1.98 6.33
N ILE A 265 5.93 2.06 6.45
CA ILE A 265 5.26 2.83 7.50
C ILE A 265 5.66 2.32 8.88
N TYR A 266 5.62 1.00 9.10
CA TYR A 266 6.05 0.38 10.35
C TYR A 266 7.47 0.79 10.73
N GLY A 267 8.43 0.60 9.82
CA GLY A 267 9.83 0.97 10.08
C GLY A 267 10.01 2.45 10.36
N SER A 268 9.28 3.32 9.66
CA SER A 268 9.30 4.78 9.89
C SER A 268 8.81 5.13 11.29
N LEU A 269 7.75 4.50 11.77
CA LEU A 269 7.22 4.69 13.13
C LEU A 269 8.17 4.18 14.22
N GLN A 270 8.96 3.12 13.93
CA GLN A 270 10.03 2.67 14.82
C GLN A 270 11.24 3.61 14.83
N GLY A 271 11.24 4.66 14.01
CA GLY A 271 12.35 5.60 13.87
C GLY A 271 13.60 4.98 13.22
N TRP A 272 13.40 3.95 12.37
CA TRP A 272 14.52 3.34 11.66
C TRP A 272 15.04 4.23 10.55
N ALA A 273 16.34 4.08 10.24
CA ALA A 273 16.91 4.70 9.05
C ALA A 273 16.20 4.23 7.78
N ILE A 274 16.10 5.09 6.78
CA ILE A 274 15.36 4.85 5.54
C ILE A 274 15.81 3.56 4.82
N GLU A 275 17.10 3.25 4.88
CA GLU A 275 17.64 2.00 4.35
C GLU A 275 17.05 0.76 5.04
N ARG A 276 16.96 0.78 6.39
CA ARG A 276 16.36 -0.32 7.16
C ARG A 276 14.86 -0.42 6.87
N CYS A 277 14.14 0.71 6.75
CA CYS A 277 12.74 0.72 6.36
C CYS A 277 12.55 0.05 4.99
N ALA A 278 13.38 0.41 3.99
CA ALA A 278 13.30 -0.15 2.65
C ALA A 278 13.60 -1.66 2.62
N ARG A 279 14.63 -2.10 3.34
CA ARG A 279 14.96 -3.55 3.44
C ARG A 279 13.84 -4.33 4.11
N PHE A 280 13.30 -3.83 5.22
CA PHE A 280 12.19 -4.49 5.92
C PHE A 280 10.92 -4.54 5.06
N ALA A 281 10.56 -3.44 4.41
CA ALA A 281 9.42 -3.39 3.48
C ALA A 281 9.58 -4.40 2.33
N THR A 282 10.78 -4.47 1.74
CA THR A 282 11.10 -5.44 0.68
C THR A 282 11.04 -6.88 1.20
N ALA A 283 11.53 -7.15 2.40
CA ALA A 283 11.48 -8.47 3.01
C ALA A 283 10.05 -8.93 3.27
N GLN A 284 9.21 -8.06 3.86
CA GLN A 284 7.82 -8.38 4.16
C GLN A 284 7.00 -8.61 2.88
N ALA A 285 7.18 -7.77 1.85
CA ALA A 285 6.55 -7.96 0.55
C ALA A 285 6.96 -9.29 -0.10
N SER A 286 8.24 -9.68 0.02
CA SER A 286 8.74 -10.93 -0.53
C SER A 286 8.20 -12.15 0.23
N LEU A 287 8.13 -12.08 1.56
CA LEU A 287 7.53 -13.15 2.39
C LEU A 287 6.04 -13.31 2.08
N LYS A 288 5.32 -12.21 1.88
CA LYS A 288 3.91 -12.25 1.46
C LYS A 288 3.73 -13.06 0.16
N CYS A 289 4.63 -12.91 -0.79
CA CYS A 289 4.53 -13.61 -2.07
C CYS A 289 4.67 -15.13 -1.97
N THR A 290 5.17 -15.69 -0.86
CA THR A 290 5.41 -17.15 -0.70
C THR A 290 4.17 -17.95 -0.30
N SER A 291 3.05 -17.29 -0.03
CA SER A 291 1.79 -17.94 0.35
C SER A 291 0.59 -17.21 -0.23
N PRO A 292 -0.52 -17.93 -0.49
CA PRO A 292 -1.73 -17.31 -1.03
C PRO A 292 -2.46 -16.50 0.04
N GLY A 293 -3.13 -15.43 -0.39
CA GLY A 293 -3.89 -14.53 0.48
C GLY A 293 -3.01 -13.70 1.40
N TYR A 294 -3.58 -13.23 2.52
CA TYR A 294 -2.89 -12.36 3.47
C TYR A 294 -2.38 -13.14 4.68
N ASN A 295 -1.59 -14.17 4.43
CA ASN A 295 -0.82 -14.81 5.49
C ASN A 295 0.37 -13.92 5.83
N VAL A 296 0.28 -13.22 6.97
CA VAL A 296 1.21 -12.16 7.36
C VAL A 296 2.41 -12.79 8.05
N ALA A 297 3.60 -12.62 7.47
CA ALA A 297 4.83 -12.94 8.17
C ALA A 297 5.00 -12.03 9.39
N THR A 298 5.53 -12.57 10.47
CA THR A 298 5.78 -11.80 11.69
C THR A 298 6.85 -10.72 11.47
N VAL A 299 6.87 -9.70 12.32
CA VAL A 299 7.94 -8.68 12.31
C VAL A 299 9.31 -9.33 12.42
N ALA A 300 9.46 -10.33 13.32
CA ALA A 300 10.74 -11.01 13.51
C ALA A 300 11.20 -11.82 12.27
N GLU A 301 10.30 -12.39 11.50
CA GLU A 301 10.61 -13.04 10.22
C GLU A 301 11.05 -12.02 9.18
N GLY A 302 10.34 -10.90 9.09
CA GLY A 302 10.69 -9.79 8.22
C GLY A 302 12.06 -9.18 8.55
N GLU A 303 12.36 -8.94 9.83
CA GLU A 303 13.67 -8.43 10.27
C GLU A 303 14.81 -9.40 9.93
N ARG A 304 14.64 -10.70 10.22
CA ARG A 304 15.65 -11.72 9.86
C ARG A 304 15.95 -11.74 8.37
N LEU A 305 14.92 -11.66 7.54
CA LEU A 305 15.12 -11.62 6.08
C LEU A 305 15.77 -10.28 5.67
N ALA A 306 15.29 -9.16 6.20
CA ALA A 306 15.82 -7.81 5.90
C ALA A 306 17.31 -7.69 6.23
N ASP A 307 17.77 -8.31 7.33
CA ASP A 307 19.19 -8.30 7.72
C ASP A 307 20.09 -9.02 6.71
N SER A 308 19.54 -9.95 5.93
CA SER A 308 20.25 -10.67 4.87
C SER A 308 20.24 -9.96 3.52
N LEU A 309 19.38 -8.93 3.35
CA LEU A 309 19.24 -8.24 2.07
C LEU A 309 20.38 -7.25 1.84
N VAL A 310 20.86 -7.22 0.60
CA VAL A 310 21.78 -6.19 0.13
C VAL A 310 21.01 -4.90 -0.15
N ALA A 311 21.54 -3.79 0.34
CA ALA A 311 21.05 -2.46 0.00
C ALA A 311 22.24 -1.55 -0.33
N ASP A 312 22.14 -0.86 -1.44
CA ASP A 312 23.09 0.12 -1.94
C ASP A 312 22.41 1.50 -1.92
N ILE A 313 22.26 2.06 -0.70
CA ILE A 313 21.60 3.35 -0.48
C ILE A 313 22.63 4.33 0.05
N ASP A 314 23.04 5.24 -0.80
CA ASP A 314 24.06 6.24 -0.49
C ASP A 314 23.44 7.57 -0.07
N ARG A 315 24.11 8.28 0.86
CA ARG A 315 23.83 9.69 1.09
C ARG A 315 24.27 10.49 -0.12
N ARG A 316 23.37 11.30 -0.66
CA ARG A 316 23.72 12.32 -1.64
C ARG A 316 24.52 13.40 -0.93
N THR A 317 25.70 13.70 -1.44
CA THR A 317 26.55 14.82 -1.01
C THR A 317 26.06 16.13 -1.59
#